data_154198dfb5814b32c6e39acf855acf53
#
_entry.id   154198dfb5814b32c6e39acf855acf53
#
_cell.length_a   1.000
_cell.length_b   1.000
_cell.length_c   1.000
_cell.angle_alpha   90.00
_cell.angle_beta   90.00
_cell.angle_gamma   90.00
#
_symmetry.space_group_name_H-M   'P 1'
#
loop_
_entity.id
_entity.type
_entity.pdbx_description
1 polymer ?
#
loop_
_entity_poly.entity_id
_entity_poly.type
_entity_poly.pdbx_seq_one_letter_code
_entity_poly.pdbx_strand_id
1 'polypeptide(L)'
;MKGLISIVLLFFLFSCTAKRVELPDYEGVDVRTVITERKSIKGVNVTFHIEFEKNDSTIAGDAALELTDETLDLRIYSFGLLGLELTEANGMIKSNPELSRSKRIILVEGLRSSILWWLIKDYAIEEQNSNYHIRNSSRKIVIDKKTMLPVSQTIELDNGKELRISYEEPANSDGFWYPSRMKIELSKYVVKLQIKSISSIPHSAQGQQQRP
;
A
#
# COMPACT_ATOMS: atom_id res chain seq x y z
N MET A 1 20.40 10.23 -51.27
CA MET A 1 19.91 9.27 -50.31
C MET A 1 20.41 9.47 -48.86
N LYS A 2 21.48 10.22 -48.59
CA LYS A 2 22.01 10.48 -47.23
C LYS A 2 21.14 11.44 -46.39
N GLY A 3 20.38 12.35 -47.02
CA GLY A 3 19.52 13.33 -46.28
C GLY A 3 18.21 12.77 -45.73
N LEU A 4 17.67 11.70 -46.34
CA LEU A 4 16.39 11.13 -45.93
C LEU A 4 16.50 10.31 -44.63
N ILE A 5 17.65 9.69 -44.39
CA ILE A 5 17.90 8.87 -43.19
C ILE A 5 18.01 9.78 -41.91
N SER A 6 18.59 10.99 -42.05
CA SER A 6 18.72 11.95 -40.97
C SER A 6 17.37 12.49 -40.45
N ILE A 7 16.39 12.65 -41.37
CA ILE A 7 15.05 13.17 -40.99
C ILE A 7 14.24 12.10 -40.22
N VAL A 8 14.37 10.83 -40.62
CA VAL A 8 13.68 9.70 -39.96
C VAL A 8 14.21 9.52 -38.50
N LEU A 9 15.51 9.72 -38.28
CA LEU A 9 16.09 9.58 -36.91
C LEU A 9 15.60 10.68 -35.96
N LEU A 10 15.28 11.88 -36.46
CA LEU A 10 14.77 12.97 -35.62
C LEU A 10 13.35 12.71 -35.11
N PHE A 11 12.51 11.95 -35.83
CA PHE A 11 11.16 11.63 -35.40
C PHE A 11 11.08 10.65 -34.23
N PHE A 12 12.11 9.82 -34.01
CA PHE A 12 12.15 8.89 -32.87
C PHE A 12 12.49 9.53 -31.53
N LEU A 13 12.98 10.78 -31.52
CA LEU A 13 13.33 11.47 -30.27
C LEU A 13 12.14 12.16 -29.59
N PHE A 14 10.97 12.25 -30.24
CA PHE A 14 9.79 12.91 -29.67
C PHE A 14 8.78 11.96 -29.00
N SER A 15 9.07 10.67 -28.90
CA SER A 15 8.07 9.64 -28.51
C SER A 15 8.04 9.26 -27.04
N CYS A 16 8.67 10.02 -26.13
CA CYS A 16 8.55 9.77 -24.69
C CYS A 16 8.18 11.04 -23.92
N THR A 17 7.00 11.60 -24.19
CA THR A 17 6.34 12.44 -23.18
C THR A 17 5.73 11.53 -22.13
N ALA A 18 6.45 11.31 -21.03
CA ALA A 18 5.87 10.73 -19.83
C ALA A 18 4.60 11.53 -19.48
N LYS A 19 3.44 10.89 -19.53
CA LYS A 19 2.17 11.52 -19.18
C LYS A 19 2.30 12.00 -17.73
N ARG A 20 2.43 13.31 -17.56
CA ARG A 20 2.52 13.89 -16.21
C ARG A 20 1.19 13.62 -15.53
N VAL A 21 1.19 12.78 -14.52
CA VAL A 21 0.01 12.53 -13.69
C VAL A 21 -0.23 13.81 -12.91
N GLU A 22 -1.33 14.50 -13.15
CA GLU A 22 -1.74 15.64 -12.33
C GLU A 22 -2.05 15.13 -10.94
N LEU A 23 -1.24 15.51 -9.97
CA LEU A 23 -1.43 15.13 -8.57
C LEU A 23 -2.70 15.78 -8.02
N PRO A 24 -3.38 15.13 -7.06
CA PRO A 24 -4.51 15.75 -6.38
C PRO A 24 -4.02 17.00 -5.64
N ASP A 25 -4.86 18.02 -5.61
CA ASP A 25 -4.61 19.24 -4.85
C ASP A 25 -5.71 19.41 -3.81
N TYR A 26 -5.35 19.18 -2.56
CA TYR A 26 -6.23 19.29 -1.40
C TYR A 26 -5.95 20.57 -0.59
N GLU A 27 -5.40 21.62 -1.22
CA GLU A 27 -5.09 22.87 -0.53
C GLU A 27 -6.34 23.41 0.20
N GLY A 28 -6.21 23.65 1.51
CA GLY A 28 -7.30 24.13 2.36
C GLY A 28 -8.26 23.06 2.88
N VAL A 29 -8.10 21.80 2.51
CA VAL A 29 -8.92 20.69 3.04
C VAL A 29 -8.36 20.23 4.40
N ASP A 30 -9.25 20.03 5.39
CA ASP A 30 -8.84 19.44 6.68
C ASP A 30 -8.51 17.94 6.50
N VAL A 31 -7.35 17.54 6.95
CA VAL A 31 -6.90 16.14 6.91
C VAL A 31 -7.86 15.18 7.64
N ARG A 32 -8.60 15.66 8.67
CA ARG A 32 -9.65 14.87 9.36
C ARG A 32 -10.77 14.47 8.42
N THR A 33 -11.17 15.38 7.53
CA THR A 33 -12.19 15.10 6.51
C THR A 33 -11.73 13.97 5.61
N VAL A 34 -10.52 14.06 5.07
CA VAL A 34 -9.95 13.02 4.20
C VAL A 34 -9.86 11.67 4.90
N ILE A 35 -9.39 11.63 6.15
CA ILE A 35 -9.33 10.37 6.93
C ILE A 35 -10.74 9.82 7.17
N THR A 36 -11.71 10.66 7.46
CA THR A 36 -13.10 10.23 7.70
C THR A 36 -13.73 9.66 6.45
N GLU A 37 -13.54 10.30 5.30
CA GLU A 37 -13.99 9.79 4.00
C GLU A 37 -13.35 8.43 3.69
N ARG A 38 -12.03 8.29 3.89
CA ARG A 38 -11.35 7.02 3.67
C ARG A 38 -11.80 5.91 4.63
N LYS A 39 -12.21 6.23 5.85
CA LYS A 39 -12.79 5.26 6.80
C LYS A 39 -14.14 4.67 6.34
N SER A 40 -14.80 5.27 5.36
CA SER A 40 -15.99 4.67 4.72
C SER A 40 -15.64 3.45 3.84
N ILE A 41 -14.40 3.35 3.41
CA ILE A 41 -13.87 2.21 2.63
C ILE A 41 -13.63 1.05 3.61
N LYS A 42 -14.46 0.04 3.53
CA LYS A 42 -14.43 -1.12 4.45
C LYS A 42 -13.37 -2.16 4.09
N GLY A 43 -12.94 -2.16 2.85
CA GLY A 43 -11.89 -3.05 2.37
C GLY A 43 -11.48 -2.73 0.95
N VAL A 44 -10.39 -3.36 0.54
CA VAL A 44 -9.81 -3.19 -0.80
C VAL A 44 -9.36 -4.53 -1.37
N ASN A 45 -9.48 -4.66 -2.69
CA ASN A 45 -8.78 -5.68 -3.47
C ASN A 45 -7.57 -5.02 -4.12
N VAL A 46 -6.41 -5.62 -3.95
CA VAL A 46 -5.13 -5.08 -4.43
C VAL A 46 -4.36 -6.15 -5.18
N THR A 47 -3.86 -5.83 -6.36
CA THR A 47 -2.84 -6.63 -7.03
C THR A 47 -1.53 -5.85 -7.06
N PHE A 48 -0.42 -6.50 -6.79
CA PHE A 48 0.88 -5.85 -6.71
C PHE A 48 2.02 -6.81 -7.01
N HIS A 49 3.15 -6.26 -7.41
CA HIS A 49 4.42 -6.98 -7.35
C HIS A 49 5.00 -6.83 -5.94
N ILE A 50 5.52 -7.93 -5.40
CA ILE A 50 6.13 -7.97 -4.07
C ILE A 50 7.56 -8.48 -4.16
N GLU A 51 8.47 -7.78 -3.50
CA GLU A 51 9.84 -8.25 -3.24
C GLU A 51 10.01 -8.39 -1.73
N PHE A 52 10.44 -9.57 -1.31
CA PHE A 52 10.74 -9.86 0.10
C PHE A 52 12.23 -10.08 0.24
N GLU A 53 12.89 -9.18 0.94
CA GLU A 53 14.33 -9.20 1.17
C GLU A 53 14.64 -9.63 2.61
N LYS A 54 15.64 -10.49 2.76
CA LYS A 54 16.21 -10.86 4.04
C LYS A 54 17.71 -11.03 3.90
N ASN A 55 18.51 -10.18 4.53
CA ASN A 55 19.95 -10.08 4.27
C ASN A 55 20.18 -9.91 2.75
N ASP A 56 21.00 -10.76 2.12
CA ASP A 56 21.34 -10.70 0.70
C ASP A 56 20.43 -11.58 -0.20
N SER A 57 19.32 -12.09 0.35
CA SER A 57 18.40 -12.96 -0.39
C SER A 57 17.11 -12.19 -0.69
N THR A 58 16.69 -12.18 -1.96
CA THR A 58 15.44 -11.58 -2.43
C THR A 58 14.56 -12.66 -3.03
N ILE A 59 13.28 -12.66 -2.65
CA ILE A 59 12.21 -13.45 -3.28
C ILE A 59 11.21 -12.45 -3.84
N ALA A 60 10.90 -12.59 -5.12
CA ALA A 60 9.95 -11.72 -5.81
C ALA A 60 8.79 -12.53 -6.40
N GLY A 61 7.64 -11.89 -6.54
CA GLY A 61 6.45 -12.48 -7.13
C GLY A 61 5.32 -11.48 -7.34
N ASP A 62 4.25 -11.96 -7.96
CA ASP A 62 3.01 -11.20 -8.08
C ASP A 62 2.05 -11.64 -6.97
N ALA A 63 1.30 -10.69 -6.43
CA ALA A 63 0.42 -10.95 -5.31
C ALA A 63 -0.99 -10.42 -5.58
N ALA A 64 -1.98 -11.14 -5.05
CA ALA A 64 -3.35 -10.71 -4.90
C ALA A 64 -3.69 -10.64 -3.40
N LEU A 65 -4.31 -9.56 -2.98
CA LEU A 65 -4.67 -9.30 -1.60
C LEU A 65 -6.11 -8.79 -1.55
N GLU A 66 -6.93 -9.47 -0.74
CA GLU A 66 -8.19 -8.94 -0.24
C GLU A 66 -7.99 -8.52 1.21
N LEU A 67 -8.28 -7.28 1.54
CA LEU A 67 -7.98 -6.70 2.83
C LEU A 67 -9.13 -5.87 3.36
N THR A 68 -9.58 -6.19 4.57
CA THR A 68 -10.53 -5.38 5.35
C THR A 68 -9.89 -4.96 6.68
N ASP A 69 -10.63 -4.26 7.53
CA ASP A 69 -10.21 -3.98 8.91
C ASP A 69 -10.09 -5.26 9.76
N GLU A 70 -10.86 -6.32 9.45
CA GLU A 70 -10.94 -7.55 10.24
C GLU A 70 -10.26 -8.76 9.57
N THR A 71 -10.12 -8.76 8.24
CA THR A 71 -9.63 -9.92 7.49
C THR A 71 -8.51 -9.56 6.53
N LEU A 72 -7.68 -10.54 6.23
CA LEU A 72 -6.65 -10.47 5.19
C LEU A 72 -6.57 -11.83 4.48
N ASP A 73 -6.66 -11.83 3.16
CA ASP A 73 -6.38 -12.99 2.28
C ASP A 73 -5.30 -12.56 1.28
N LEU A 74 -4.11 -13.12 1.44
CA LEU A 74 -2.94 -12.83 0.60
C LEU A 74 -2.49 -14.09 -0.13
N ARG A 75 -2.37 -14.00 -1.44
CA ARG A 75 -1.78 -15.03 -2.30
C ARG A 75 -0.60 -14.46 -3.07
N ILE A 76 0.56 -15.11 -2.98
CA ILE A 76 1.77 -14.72 -3.69
C ILE A 76 2.13 -15.81 -4.68
N TYR A 77 2.34 -15.40 -5.93
CA TYR A 77 2.68 -16.28 -7.04
C TYR A 77 4.11 -15.99 -7.49
N SER A 78 4.91 -17.03 -7.63
CA SER A 78 6.25 -16.96 -8.21
C SER A 78 6.29 -17.84 -9.46
N PHE A 79 6.71 -17.28 -10.58
CA PHE A 79 6.69 -17.97 -11.90
C PHE A 79 5.31 -18.58 -12.25
N GLY A 80 4.22 -17.90 -11.86
CA GLY A 80 2.84 -18.38 -12.09
C GLY A 80 2.35 -19.48 -11.16
N LEU A 81 3.16 -19.96 -10.25
CA LEU A 81 2.80 -20.96 -9.25
C LEU A 81 2.51 -20.30 -7.90
N LEU A 82 1.48 -20.80 -7.19
CA LEU A 82 1.17 -20.35 -5.84
C LEU A 82 2.32 -20.72 -4.89
N GLY A 83 3.04 -19.71 -4.43
CA GLY A 83 4.19 -19.88 -3.54
C GLY A 83 3.88 -19.63 -2.08
N LEU A 84 2.86 -18.77 -1.78
CA LEU A 84 2.40 -18.49 -0.44
C LEU A 84 0.90 -18.18 -0.45
N GLU A 85 0.17 -18.79 0.47
CA GLU A 85 -1.16 -18.38 0.87
C GLU A 85 -1.14 -17.99 2.36
N LEU A 86 -1.72 -16.84 2.70
CA LEU A 86 -1.79 -16.34 4.07
C LEU A 86 -3.16 -15.74 4.29
N THR A 87 -3.87 -16.23 5.30
CA THR A 87 -5.16 -15.70 5.71
C THR A 87 -5.11 -15.27 7.18
N GLU A 88 -5.80 -14.18 7.47
CA GLU A 88 -6.02 -13.70 8.84
C GLU A 88 -7.49 -13.34 9.01
N ALA A 89 -8.12 -13.93 10.02
CA ALA A 89 -9.48 -13.65 10.42
C ALA A 89 -9.63 -13.83 11.92
N ASN A 90 -10.31 -12.90 12.60
CA ASN A 90 -10.53 -12.93 14.05
C ASN A 90 -9.23 -13.10 14.87
N GLY A 91 -8.13 -12.50 14.42
CA GLY A 91 -6.81 -12.61 15.05
C GLY A 91 -6.10 -13.95 14.83
N MET A 92 -6.71 -14.90 14.11
CA MET A 92 -6.08 -16.16 13.75
C MET A 92 -5.39 -16.05 12.39
N ILE A 93 -4.08 -16.32 12.37
CA ILE A 93 -3.28 -16.30 11.16
C ILE A 93 -2.95 -17.73 10.73
N LYS A 94 -3.28 -18.07 9.48
CA LYS A 94 -2.90 -19.33 8.82
C LYS A 94 -2.06 -19.02 7.60
N SER A 95 -1.04 -19.83 7.33
CA SER A 95 -0.22 -19.69 6.13
C SER A 95 0.26 -21.03 5.59
N ASN A 96 0.36 -21.12 4.29
CA ASN A 96 0.95 -22.25 3.59
C ASN A 96 1.96 -21.73 2.53
N PRO A 97 3.27 -21.99 2.66
CA PRO A 97 3.92 -22.69 3.79
C PRO A 97 3.87 -21.88 5.09
N GLU A 98 4.14 -22.57 6.21
CA GLU A 98 4.16 -21.92 7.51
C GLU A 98 5.24 -20.83 7.61
N LEU A 99 4.86 -19.68 8.14
CA LEU A 99 5.73 -18.51 8.24
C LEU A 99 6.25 -18.33 9.67
N SER A 100 7.51 -17.89 9.78
CA SER A 100 8.06 -17.44 11.06
C SER A 100 7.32 -16.21 11.59
N ARG A 101 7.35 -15.99 12.91
CA ARG A 101 6.67 -14.85 13.57
C ARG A 101 6.98 -13.49 12.91
N SER A 102 8.25 -13.20 12.60
CA SER A 102 8.62 -11.92 11.98
C SER A 102 8.07 -11.76 10.57
N LYS A 103 8.02 -12.84 9.78
CA LYS A 103 7.41 -12.82 8.45
C LYS A 103 5.89 -12.60 8.54
N ARG A 104 5.22 -13.23 9.50
CA ARG A 104 3.77 -13.00 9.75
C ARG A 104 3.51 -11.56 10.11
N ILE A 105 4.27 -10.97 11.04
CA ILE A 105 4.11 -9.57 11.43
C ILE A 105 4.25 -8.63 10.23
N ILE A 106 5.34 -8.75 9.46
CA ILE A 106 5.58 -7.83 8.35
C ILE A 106 4.56 -7.98 7.23
N LEU A 107 4.05 -9.19 6.97
CA LEU A 107 3.03 -9.43 5.94
C LEU A 107 1.61 -9.11 6.41
N VAL A 108 1.27 -9.31 7.67
CA VAL A 108 -0.08 -8.99 8.18
C VAL A 108 -0.15 -7.55 8.63
N GLU A 109 0.59 -7.17 9.67
CA GLU A 109 0.55 -5.80 10.22
C GLU A 109 1.12 -4.78 9.23
N GLY A 110 2.21 -5.14 8.55
CA GLY A 110 2.85 -4.26 7.56
C GLY A 110 1.93 -3.97 6.37
N LEU A 111 1.33 -4.98 5.75
CA LEU A 111 0.42 -4.77 4.61
C LEU A 111 -0.85 -4.03 5.05
N ARG A 112 -1.49 -4.47 6.15
CA ARG A 112 -2.70 -3.80 6.67
C ARG A 112 -2.43 -2.33 6.94
N SER A 113 -1.38 -2.05 7.68
CA SER A 113 -1.05 -0.68 8.06
C SER A 113 -0.56 0.18 6.89
N SER A 114 0.09 -0.41 5.88
CA SER A 114 0.54 0.35 4.71
C SER A 114 -0.59 0.69 3.76
N ILE A 115 -1.49 -0.24 3.52
CA ILE A 115 -2.59 -0.09 2.55
C ILE A 115 -3.76 0.67 3.17
N LEU A 116 -4.18 0.29 4.39
CA LEU A 116 -5.27 0.94 5.14
C LEU A 116 -4.73 1.92 6.20
N TRP A 117 -3.78 2.78 5.80
CA TRP A 117 -3.10 3.71 6.70
C TRP A 117 -4.04 4.63 7.46
N TRP A 118 -5.22 4.91 6.94
CA TRP A 118 -6.25 5.78 7.53
C TRP A 118 -7.04 5.13 8.69
N LEU A 119 -6.87 3.82 8.94
CA LEU A 119 -7.53 3.13 10.06
C LEU A 119 -6.89 3.42 11.43
N ILE A 120 -6.18 4.53 11.56
CA ILE A 120 -5.66 4.99 12.85
C ILE A 120 -6.80 5.44 13.76
N LYS A 121 -6.76 5.01 15.05
CA LYS A 121 -7.74 5.36 16.10
C LYS A 121 -7.09 6.26 17.14
N ASP A 122 -7.89 7.07 17.84
CA ASP A 122 -7.49 7.85 19.02
C ASP A 122 -6.21 8.67 18.79
N TYR A 123 -6.20 9.47 17.74
CA TYR A 123 -5.01 10.17 17.26
C TYR A 123 -5.08 11.70 17.51
N ALA A 124 -3.91 12.28 17.73
CA ALA A 124 -3.66 13.71 17.66
C ALA A 124 -3.07 14.09 16.29
N ILE A 125 -3.33 15.32 15.86
CA ILE A 125 -2.77 15.89 14.63
C ILE A 125 -1.95 17.09 15.01
N GLU A 126 -0.72 17.14 14.51
CA GLU A 126 0.18 18.31 14.56
C GLU A 126 0.49 18.72 13.12
N GLU A 127 0.38 20.01 12.88
CA GLU A 127 0.76 20.60 11.59
C GLU A 127 2.21 21.08 11.67
N GLN A 128 3.04 20.60 10.75
CA GLN A 128 4.45 21.00 10.69
C GLN A 128 4.90 21.15 9.24
N ASN A 129 5.25 22.36 8.84
CA ASN A 129 5.69 22.70 7.47
C ASN A 129 4.65 22.25 6.42
N SER A 130 5.10 21.44 5.46
CA SER A 130 4.29 20.88 4.38
C SER A 130 3.59 19.57 4.73
N ASN A 131 3.63 19.15 6.02
CA ASN A 131 3.11 17.86 6.44
C ASN A 131 2.15 17.98 7.63
N TYR A 132 1.24 17.00 7.72
CA TYR A 132 0.53 16.67 8.94
C TYR A 132 1.22 15.48 9.61
N HIS A 133 1.45 15.58 10.92
CA HIS A 133 1.92 14.50 11.76
C HIS A 133 0.74 13.98 12.58
N ILE A 134 0.31 12.78 12.26
CA ILE A 134 -0.80 12.10 12.94
C ILE A 134 -0.20 11.03 13.83
N ARG A 135 -0.54 11.05 15.11
CA ARG A 135 0.04 10.12 16.09
C ARG A 135 -0.95 9.65 17.15
N ASN A 136 -0.76 8.42 17.58
CA ASN A 136 -1.32 7.89 18.83
C ASN A 136 -0.20 7.24 19.67
N SER A 137 -0.57 6.42 20.65
CA SER A 137 0.41 5.79 21.57
C SER A 137 1.43 4.88 20.89
N SER A 138 1.09 4.23 19.77
CA SER A 138 1.95 3.23 19.12
C SER A 138 2.23 3.53 17.65
N ARG A 139 1.61 4.57 17.06
CA ARG A 139 1.68 4.80 15.61
C ARG A 139 1.87 6.28 15.30
N LYS A 140 2.78 6.57 14.37
CA LYS A 140 3.02 7.89 13.80
C LYS A 140 2.92 7.82 12.29
N ILE A 141 2.13 8.71 11.68
CA ILE A 141 1.98 8.83 10.22
C ILE A 141 2.33 10.27 9.84
N VAL A 142 3.11 10.42 8.78
CA VAL A 142 3.38 11.72 8.15
C VAL A 142 2.61 11.76 6.83
N ILE A 143 1.78 12.79 6.66
CA ILE A 143 0.93 12.99 5.47
C ILE A 143 1.33 14.30 4.81
N ASP A 144 1.55 14.26 3.50
CA ASP A 144 1.77 15.46 2.69
C ASP A 144 0.49 16.29 2.57
N LYS A 145 0.55 17.60 2.89
CA LYS A 145 -0.61 18.49 2.91
C LYS A 145 -1.26 18.69 1.56
N LYS A 146 -0.46 18.70 0.50
CA LYS A 146 -0.95 18.98 -0.84
C LYS A 146 -1.67 17.79 -1.43
N THR A 147 -1.12 16.60 -1.28
CA THR A 147 -1.66 15.38 -1.88
C THR A 147 -2.57 14.60 -0.93
N MET A 148 -2.53 14.90 0.37
CA MET A 148 -3.20 14.12 1.44
C MET A 148 -2.87 12.62 1.40
N LEU A 149 -1.68 12.29 0.88
CA LEU A 149 -1.16 10.92 0.87
C LEU A 149 -0.10 10.75 1.96
N PRO A 150 0.04 9.55 2.53
CA PRO A 150 1.09 9.27 3.49
C PRO A 150 2.46 9.33 2.80
N VAL A 151 3.45 9.83 3.52
CA VAL A 151 4.88 9.88 3.13
C VAL A 151 5.65 8.82 3.89
N SER A 152 5.35 8.69 5.19
CA SER A 152 5.98 7.69 6.04
C SER A 152 5.10 7.32 7.22
N GLN A 153 5.37 6.15 7.79
CA GLN A 153 4.71 5.68 8.99
C GLN A 153 5.68 4.87 9.85
N THR A 154 5.57 5.00 11.15
CA THR A 154 6.27 4.18 12.14
C THR A 154 5.24 3.59 13.09
N ILE A 155 5.38 2.29 13.38
CA ILE A 155 4.51 1.56 14.31
C ILE A 155 5.42 0.89 15.34
N GLU A 156 5.20 1.18 16.60
CA GLU A 156 5.83 0.49 17.71
C GLU A 156 5.07 -0.80 18.01
N LEU A 157 5.78 -1.92 17.98
CA LEU A 157 5.23 -3.24 18.27
C LEU A 157 5.41 -3.58 19.76
N ASP A 158 4.57 -4.47 20.29
CA ASP A 158 4.57 -4.89 21.71
C ASP A 158 5.94 -5.37 22.23
N ASN A 159 6.83 -5.79 21.33
CA ASN A 159 8.19 -6.25 21.68
C ASN A 159 9.26 -5.14 21.60
N GLY A 160 8.86 -3.88 21.49
CA GLY A 160 9.74 -2.72 21.39
C GLY A 160 10.44 -2.56 20.02
N LYS A 161 10.06 -3.37 19.01
CA LYS A 161 10.56 -3.19 17.65
C LYS A 161 9.69 -2.21 16.89
N GLU A 162 10.29 -1.50 15.96
CA GLU A 162 9.59 -0.59 15.06
C GLU A 162 9.38 -1.25 13.70
N LEU A 163 8.16 -1.14 13.19
CA LEU A 163 7.80 -1.36 11.81
C LEU A 163 7.79 0.00 11.11
N ARG A 164 8.61 0.18 10.08
CA ARG A 164 8.72 1.42 9.32
C ARG A 164 8.17 1.24 7.93
N ILE A 165 7.40 2.21 7.46
CA ILE A 165 6.81 2.19 6.12
C ILE A 165 7.14 3.52 5.45
N SER A 166 7.65 3.48 4.24
CA SER A 166 7.78 4.63 3.35
C SER A 166 6.89 4.47 2.13
N TYR A 167 6.43 5.60 1.59
CA TYR A 167 5.47 5.66 0.51
C TYR A 167 5.99 6.56 -0.60
N GLU A 168 5.83 6.11 -1.84
CA GLU A 168 6.31 6.80 -3.03
C GLU A 168 5.31 6.68 -4.18
N GLU A 169 5.50 7.50 -5.20
CA GLU A 169 4.78 7.45 -6.47
C GLU A 169 3.24 7.44 -6.32
N PRO A 170 2.63 8.61 -6.15
CA PRO A 170 1.17 8.75 -6.18
C PRO A 170 0.57 8.18 -7.47
N ALA A 171 -0.49 7.40 -7.34
CA ALA A 171 -1.27 6.86 -8.45
C ALA A 171 -2.76 7.03 -8.18
N ASN A 172 -3.56 6.91 -9.23
CA ASN A 172 -5.01 7.06 -9.17
C ASN A 172 -5.70 5.87 -9.85
N SER A 173 -6.75 5.36 -9.22
CA SER A 173 -7.67 4.40 -9.81
C SER A 173 -9.09 4.89 -9.56
N ASP A 174 -9.78 5.33 -10.61
CA ASP A 174 -11.17 5.79 -10.56
C ASP A 174 -11.44 6.88 -9.49
N GLY A 175 -10.53 7.85 -9.38
CA GLY A 175 -10.61 8.92 -8.40
C GLY A 175 -10.05 8.58 -7.01
N PHE A 176 -9.70 7.32 -6.76
CA PHE A 176 -9.04 6.90 -5.54
C PHE A 176 -7.51 7.05 -5.67
N TRP A 177 -6.96 8.02 -4.95
CA TRP A 177 -5.52 8.26 -4.91
C TRP A 177 -4.83 7.41 -3.85
N TYR A 178 -3.69 6.81 -4.21
CA TYR A 178 -2.90 5.95 -3.33
C TYR A 178 -1.42 6.01 -3.69
N PRO A 179 -0.50 5.69 -2.76
CA PRO A 179 0.91 5.46 -3.09
C PRO A 179 1.05 4.14 -3.86
N SER A 180 1.66 4.17 -5.06
CA SER A 180 1.83 2.95 -5.85
C SER A 180 3.06 2.15 -5.45
N ARG A 181 4.05 2.78 -4.79
CA ARG A 181 5.21 2.11 -4.23
C ARG A 181 5.26 2.26 -2.72
N MET A 182 5.56 1.18 -2.04
CA MET A 182 5.68 1.14 -0.59
C MET A 182 6.86 0.26 -0.21
N LYS A 183 7.59 0.67 0.84
CA LYS A 183 8.65 -0.12 1.46
C LYS A 183 8.32 -0.30 2.92
N ILE A 184 8.28 -1.56 3.39
CA ILE A 184 7.98 -1.95 4.75
C ILE A 184 9.22 -2.60 5.35
N GLU A 185 9.69 -2.10 6.49
CA GLU A 185 10.94 -2.55 7.13
C GLU A 185 10.65 -3.03 8.56
N LEU A 186 11.14 -4.22 8.89
CA LEU A 186 11.11 -4.78 10.24
C LEU A 186 12.44 -5.49 10.54
N SER A 187 13.29 -4.87 11.35
CA SER A 187 14.63 -5.40 11.66
C SER A 187 15.45 -5.64 10.38
N LYS A 188 15.70 -6.90 10.04
CA LYS A 188 16.45 -7.34 8.85
C LYS A 188 15.57 -7.69 7.65
N TYR A 189 14.27 -7.58 7.78
CA TYR A 189 13.33 -7.89 6.71
C TYR A 189 12.88 -6.61 6.05
N VAL A 190 12.84 -6.62 4.73
CA VAL A 190 12.31 -5.54 3.90
C VAL A 190 11.30 -6.14 2.93
N VAL A 191 10.15 -5.51 2.83
CA VAL A 191 9.12 -5.83 1.82
C VAL A 191 8.91 -4.60 0.97
N LYS A 192 9.09 -4.75 -0.35
CA LYS A 192 8.79 -3.71 -1.32
C LYS A 192 7.55 -4.11 -2.11
N LEU A 193 6.65 -3.17 -2.28
CA LEU A 193 5.40 -3.34 -2.99
C LEU A 193 5.35 -2.37 -4.16
N GLN A 194 4.94 -2.86 -5.31
CA GLN A 194 4.54 -2.03 -6.44
C GLN A 194 3.10 -2.38 -6.82
N ILE A 195 2.17 -1.50 -6.44
CA ILE A 195 0.74 -1.68 -6.69
C ILE A 195 0.46 -1.61 -8.20
N LYS A 196 -0.19 -2.63 -8.72
CA LYS A 196 -0.65 -2.71 -10.12
C LYS A 196 -2.09 -2.24 -10.26
N SER A 197 -2.93 -2.65 -9.31
CA SER A 197 -4.32 -2.20 -9.23
C SER A 197 -4.82 -2.19 -7.80
N ILE A 198 -5.75 -1.28 -7.50
CA ILE A 198 -6.47 -1.24 -6.24
C ILE A 198 -7.92 -0.86 -6.53
N SER A 199 -8.86 -1.54 -5.88
CA SER A 199 -10.29 -1.25 -5.94
C SER A 199 -10.91 -1.39 -4.56
N SER A 200 -11.89 -0.55 -4.24
CA SER A 200 -12.66 -0.67 -2.99
C SER A 200 -13.65 -1.83 -3.07
N ILE A 201 -13.86 -2.51 -1.94
CA ILE A 201 -14.91 -3.52 -1.79
C ILE A 201 -16.21 -2.77 -1.46
N PRO A 202 -17.25 -2.87 -2.32
CA PRO A 202 -18.52 -2.17 -2.09
C PRO A 202 -19.26 -2.77 -0.90
N HIS A 203 -20.01 -1.93 -0.17
CA HIS A 203 -20.72 -2.27 1.07
C HIS A 203 -21.88 -3.29 0.91
N SER A 204 -22.21 -3.74 -0.31
CA SER A 204 -23.45 -4.48 -0.63
C SER A 204 -23.35 -6.01 -0.69
N ALA A 205 -22.22 -6.63 -0.38
CA ALA A 205 -22.04 -8.08 -0.58
C ALA A 205 -22.37 -8.98 0.63
N GLN A 206 -22.73 -8.43 1.80
CA GLN A 206 -22.97 -9.24 3.01
C GLN A 206 -24.45 -9.60 3.28
N GLY A 207 -25.37 -9.36 2.34
CA GLY A 207 -26.83 -9.48 2.58
C GLY A 207 -27.61 -10.52 1.81
N GLN A 208 -27.04 -11.32 0.93
CA GLN A 208 -27.82 -12.30 0.13
C GLN A 208 -27.22 -13.71 0.05
N GLN A 209 -26.89 -14.31 1.18
CA GLN A 209 -26.95 -15.75 1.31
C GLN A 209 -28.14 -16.11 2.20
N GLN A 210 -29.34 -15.92 1.71
CA GLN A 210 -30.54 -16.63 2.21
C GLN A 210 -30.79 -17.84 1.32
N ARG A 211 -30.46 -18.95 1.86
CA ARG A 211 -31.07 -20.29 1.93
C ARG A 211 -32.12 -20.63 0.84
N PRO A 212 -32.09 -21.85 0.39
CA PRO A 212 -33.30 -22.61 0.30
C PRO A 212 -33.59 -23.37 1.60
#